data_1316cce770000f47be798daea6966599
#
_entry.id   1316cce770000f47be798daea6966599
#
_cell.length_a   1.000
_cell.length_b   1.000
_cell.length_c   1.000
_cell.angle_alpha   90.00
_cell.angle_beta   90.00
_cell.angle_gamma   90.00
#
_symmetry.space_group_name_H-M   'P 1'
#
loop_
_entity.id
_entity.type
_entity.pdbx_description
1 polymer ?
#
loop_
_entity_poly.entity_id
_entity_poly.type
_entity_poly.pdbx_seq_one_letter_code
_entity_poly.pdbx_strand_id
1 'polypeptide(L)'
;MENRKRSQFSGKLGFVLAAAGSAVGLGNIWRFPYYAAKYGGGAFILVFIILALTFGYTLMTTEIAIGRKTRLSPIGAYKKLNSKSAFIGVFAVVVAAIITPYYSVIGGWVIKYLAVFATGGMTEAATDTFFSNYISTSAEPIIWMGLFILIGAVILFGGVKGGIERASKILMPVLVLLTIFLAGYSFTLPGALDGFKYLLIPDFSRFSIMGVVAAMGQMFYSMSLGMAIMVTYGSYMKKDENIEKCVGQIEIFDTGIAILAAMMIVPAVFAFSGGDPSALNAGPGLMFITLPKVFASMPMGGAIGAIFFALVLFAALTSVISLMEAIISAVCDQFKLPRKNAVFMVALLCFVVGMAPSLGFGLWDSVQIFGLQILDFMDFASNYILMPLGSCLTCVLVGWIIKPDFVLSELKSSGEFKREKLYIFMLKYIAPVFTIAIMIAYILDTFKIIKL
;
A
#
# COMPACT_ATOMS: atom_id res chain seq x y z
N MET A 1 25.41 -24.68 13.73
CA MET A 1 24.54 -23.64 13.14
C MET A 1 24.04 -22.77 14.28
N GLU A 2 24.61 -21.58 14.43
CA GLU A 2 24.18 -20.64 15.47
C GLU A 2 22.71 -20.28 15.22
N ASN A 3 21.88 -20.56 16.19
CA ASN A 3 20.45 -20.25 16.20
C ASN A 3 20.30 -18.72 16.34
N ARG A 4 20.50 -17.95 15.26
CA ARG A 4 20.21 -16.50 15.27
C ARG A 4 18.73 -16.33 15.65
N LYS A 5 18.48 -15.94 16.90
CA LYS A 5 17.12 -15.64 17.36
C LYS A 5 16.50 -14.62 16.40
N ARG A 6 15.40 -15.00 15.75
CA ARG A 6 14.61 -14.10 14.89
C ARG A 6 14.19 -12.88 15.68
N SER A 7 14.38 -11.69 15.13
CA SER A 7 13.88 -10.43 15.73
C SER A 7 12.38 -10.53 15.99
N GLN A 8 11.88 -9.88 17.04
CA GLN A 8 10.47 -9.89 17.41
C GLN A 8 9.99 -8.48 17.72
N PHE A 9 8.72 -8.20 17.42
CA PHE A 9 8.03 -7.03 17.96
C PHE A 9 7.91 -7.11 19.47
N SER A 10 7.81 -5.96 20.14
CA SER A 10 7.71 -5.90 21.61
C SER A 10 6.39 -6.50 22.11
N GLY A 11 5.33 -6.45 21.32
CA GLY A 11 4.00 -6.99 21.62
C GLY A 11 2.99 -6.63 20.55
N LYS A 12 1.71 -6.90 20.82
CA LYS A 12 0.58 -6.74 19.92
C LYS A 12 0.51 -5.36 19.27
N LEU A 13 0.61 -4.29 20.06
CA LEU A 13 0.51 -2.92 19.55
C LEU A 13 1.61 -2.61 18.52
N GLY A 14 2.86 -3.05 18.79
CA GLY A 14 3.98 -2.85 17.87
C GLY A 14 3.76 -3.56 16.54
N PHE A 15 3.28 -4.80 16.57
CA PHE A 15 2.93 -5.56 15.38
C PHE A 15 1.79 -4.91 14.59
N VAL A 16 0.68 -4.59 15.26
CA VAL A 16 -0.51 -4.02 14.61
C VAL A 16 -0.19 -2.67 13.97
N LEU A 17 0.51 -1.76 14.67
CA LEU A 17 0.86 -0.47 14.10
C LEU A 17 1.87 -0.56 12.95
N ALA A 18 2.80 -1.52 12.99
CA ALA A 18 3.72 -1.73 11.88
C ALA A 18 2.99 -2.30 10.65
N ALA A 19 2.13 -3.31 10.84
CA ALA A 19 1.36 -3.91 9.75
C ALA A 19 0.28 -2.96 9.19
N ALA A 20 -0.43 -2.23 10.06
CA ALA A 20 -1.36 -1.19 9.64
C ALA A 20 -0.64 -0.04 8.91
N GLY A 21 0.56 0.37 9.37
CA GLY A 21 1.37 1.36 8.67
C GLY A 21 1.88 0.90 7.31
N SER A 22 2.04 -0.41 7.12
CA SER A 22 2.30 -0.97 5.79
C SER A 22 1.08 -0.93 4.89
N ALA A 23 -0.10 -1.24 5.45
CA ALA A 23 -1.36 -1.25 4.72
C ALA A 23 -1.81 0.16 4.35
N VAL A 24 -1.76 1.10 5.30
CA VAL A 24 -2.08 2.51 5.05
C VAL A 24 -0.97 3.17 4.24
N GLY A 25 -1.21 3.36 2.96
CA GLY A 25 -0.24 3.92 2.02
C GLY A 25 -0.86 4.91 1.04
N LEU A 26 -0.13 5.17 -0.04
CA LEU A 26 -0.59 6.07 -1.11
C LEU A 26 -1.92 5.62 -1.73
N GLY A 27 -2.17 4.31 -1.79
CA GLY A 27 -3.41 3.74 -2.33
C GLY A 27 -4.68 4.20 -1.60
N ASN A 28 -4.61 4.36 -0.26
CA ASN A 28 -5.73 4.86 0.54
C ASN A 28 -6.00 6.35 0.28
N ILE A 29 -4.98 7.11 -0.11
CA ILE A 29 -5.06 8.56 -0.23
C ILE A 29 -5.46 9.00 -1.66
N TRP A 30 -4.97 8.33 -2.72
CA TRP A 30 -5.30 8.77 -4.08
C TRP A 30 -6.20 7.82 -4.88
N ARG A 31 -6.03 6.47 -4.72
CA ARG A 31 -6.82 5.50 -5.51
C ARG A 31 -8.20 5.27 -4.93
N PHE A 32 -8.28 5.07 -3.61
CA PHE A 32 -9.56 4.80 -2.95
C PHE A 32 -10.56 5.96 -3.11
N PRO A 33 -10.21 7.25 -2.86
CA PRO A 33 -11.13 8.36 -3.09
C PRO A 33 -11.64 8.44 -4.53
N TYR A 34 -10.75 8.24 -5.49
CA TYR A 34 -11.10 8.22 -6.90
C TYR A 34 -12.11 7.11 -7.24
N TYR A 35 -11.83 5.86 -6.83
CA TYR A 35 -12.74 4.76 -7.10
C TYR A 35 -14.06 4.88 -6.35
N ALA A 36 -14.04 5.34 -5.11
CA ALA A 36 -15.26 5.59 -4.36
C ALA A 36 -16.15 6.61 -5.07
N ALA A 37 -15.60 7.72 -5.53
CA ALA A 37 -16.34 8.71 -6.28
C ALA A 37 -16.83 8.19 -7.63
N LYS A 38 -16.01 7.44 -8.37
CA LYS A 38 -16.35 6.91 -9.71
C LYS A 38 -17.45 5.85 -9.66
N TYR A 39 -17.44 4.97 -8.66
CA TYR A 39 -18.28 3.76 -8.60
C TYR A 39 -19.40 3.83 -7.56
N GLY A 40 -20.05 4.98 -7.40
CA GLY A 40 -21.28 5.10 -6.64
C GLY A 40 -21.12 5.36 -5.14
N GLY A 41 -20.00 5.97 -4.72
CA GLY A 41 -19.80 6.44 -3.36
C GLY A 41 -19.97 5.36 -2.31
N GLY A 42 -21.02 5.50 -1.49
CA GLY A 42 -21.33 4.53 -0.41
C GLY A 42 -21.52 3.09 -0.88
N ALA A 43 -21.97 2.86 -2.12
CA ALA A 43 -22.09 1.51 -2.67
C ALA A 43 -20.70 0.86 -2.85
N PHE A 44 -19.73 1.60 -3.38
CA PHE A 44 -18.34 1.14 -3.49
C PHE A 44 -17.72 0.90 -2.10
N ILE A 45 -17.91 1.83 -1.17
CA ILE A 45 -17.40 1.71 0.21
C ILE A 45 -17.94 0.45 0.88
N LEU A 46 -19.25 0.18 0.74
CA LEU A 46 -19.87 -1.03 1.29
C LEU A 46 -19.24 -2.31 0.75
N VAL A 47 -19.06 -2.40 -0.57
CA VAL A 47 -18.43 -3.56 -1.22
C VAL A 47 -16.97 -3.69 -0.79
N PHE A 48 -16.23 -2.58 -0.70
CA PHE A 48 -14.86 -2.59 -0.21
C PHE A 48 -14.75 -3.15 1.21
N ILE A 49 -15.65 -2.73 2.13
CA ILE A 49 -15.70 -3.25 3.51
C ILE A 49 -15.98 -4.75 3.51
N ILE A 50 -16.95 -5.22 2.72
CA ILE A 50 -17.28 -6.66 2.63
C ILE A 50 -16.06 -7.45 2.14
N LEU A 51 -15.36 -6.95 1.12
CA LEU A 51 -14.16 -7.58 0.58
C LEU A 51 -12.99 -7.57 1.58
N ALA A 52 -12.80 -6.49 2.32
CA ALA A 52 -11.79 -6.42 3.36
C ALA A 52 -12.05 -7.49 4.44
N LEU A 53 -13.28 -7.55 4.98
CA LEU A 53 -13.68 -8.48 6.05
C LEU A 53 -13.74 -9.96 5.63
N THR A 54 -13.65 -10.27 4.33
CA THR A 54 -13.75 -11.64 3.80
C THR A 54 -12.48 -12.04 3.06
N PHE A 55 -12.25 -11.48 1.87
CA PHE A 55 -11.14 -11.81 1.00
C PHE A 55 -9.80 -11.30 1.56
N GLY A 56 -9.72 -10.02 1.92
CA GLY A 56 -8.53 -9.41 2.52
C GLY A 56 -8.12 -10.08 3.83
N TYR A 57 -9.10 -10.25 4.72
CA TYR A 57 -8.95 -10.98 5.98
C TYR A 57 -8.33 -12.36 5.77
N THR A 58 -8.83 -13.12 4.80
CA THR A 58 -8.37 -14.50 4.56
C THR A 58 -6.91 -14.54 4.12
N LEU A 59 -6.54 -13.69 3.16
CA LEU A 59 -5.17 -13.65 2.65
C LEU A 59 -4.18 -13.14 3.71
N MET A 60 -4.51 -12.04 4.39
CA MET A 60 -3.66 -11.47 5.45
C MET A 60 -3.44 -12.47 6.58
N THR A 61 -4.50 -13.11 7.04
CA THR A 61 -4.44 -14.15 8.07
C THR A 61 -3.53 -15.31 7.64
N THR A 62 -3.64 -15.74 6.39
CA THR A 62 -2.82 -16.83 5.83
C THR A 62 -1.33 -16.45 5.81
N GLU A 63 -0.99 -15.27 5.28
CA GLU A 63 0.41 -14.82 5.17
C GLU A 63 1.05 -14.61 6.54
N ILE A 64 0.35 -13.98 7.48
CA ILE A 64 0.83 -13.79 8.86
C ILE A 64 1.04 -15.13 9.56
N ALA A 65 0.10 -16.08 9.41
CA ALA A 65 0.21 -17.40 10.01
C ALA A 65 1.39 -18.21 9.44
N ILE A 66 1.62 -18.14 8.12
CA ILE A 66 2.79 -18.76 7.47
C ILE A 66 4.08 -18.20 8.08
N GLY A 67 4.18 -16.88 8.17
CA GLY A 67 5.35 -16.22 8.75
C GLY A 67 5.57 -16.58 10.22
N ARG A 68 4.52 -16.51 11.06
CA ARG A 68 4.60 -16.80 12.50
C ARG A 68 4.96 -18.24 12.78
N LYS A 69 4.37 -19.19 12.06
CA LYS A 69 4.62 -20.62 12.26
C LYS A 69 6.01 -21.05 11.82
N THR A 70 6.51 -20.48 10.73
CA THR A 70 7.81 -20.87 10.17
C THR A 70 8.98 -20.15 10.81
N ARG A 71 8.79 -18.90 11.26
CA ARG A 71 9.85 -18.00 11.78
C ARG A 71 10.94 -17.71 10.74
N LEU A 72 10.61 -17.72 9.47
CA LEU A 72 11.54 -17.52 8.35
C LEU A 72 11.05 -16.35 7.47
N SER A 73 11.97 -15.82 6.66
CA SER A 73 11.62 -14.93 5.56
C SER A 73 10.78 -15.65 4.50
N PRO A 74 10.09 -14.94 3.61
CA PRO A 74 9.14 -15.56 2.68
C PRO A 74 9.68 -16.76 1.91
N ILE A 75 10.88 -16.65 1.33
CA ILE A 75 11.48 -17.75 0.56
C ILE A 75 11.67 -19.02 1.43
N GLY A 76 12.24 -18.83 2.61
CA GLY A 76 12.43 -19.91 3.57
C GLY A 76 11.11 -20.45 4.13
N ALA A 77 10.12 -19.57 4.36
CA ALA A 77 8.81 -19.93 4.85
C ALA A 77 8.08 -20.86 3.88
N TYR A 78 7.94 -20.48 2.62
CA TYR A 78 7.29 -21.30 1.60
C TYR A 78 8.05 -22.61 1.32
N LYS A 79 9.41 -22.59 1.31
CA LYS A 79 10.23 -23.80 1.19
C LYS A 79 9.98 -24.80 2.34
N LYS A 80 9.74 -24.27 3.56
CA LYS A 80 9.45 -25.11 4.74
C LYS A 80 8.05 -25.74 4.69
N LEU A 81 7.09 -25.07 4.04
CA LEU A 81 5.76 -25.62 3.82
C LEU A 81 5.79 -26.79 2.84
N ASN A 82 6.46 -26.59 1.72
CA ASN A 82 6.70 -27.61 0.70
C ASN A 82 8.00 -27.27 -0.03
N SER A 83 8.90 -28.23 -0.16
CA SER A 83 10.22 -27.99 -0.76
C SER A 83 10.17 -27.41 -2.17
N LYS A 84 9.11 -27.73 -2.94
CA LYS A 84 8.88 -27.21 -4.30
C LYS A 84 8.25 -25.83 -4.32
N SER A 85 7.76 -25.30 -3.19
CA SER A 85 7.01 -24.04 -3.13
C SER A 85 7.88 -22.81 -2.83
N ALA A 86 9.20 -22.96 -2.75
CA ALA A 86 10.12 -21.84 -2.51
C ALA A 86 9.93 -20.70 -3.53
N PHE A 87 9.56 -21.04 -4.78
CA PHE A 87 9.34 -20.07 -5.85
C PHE A 87 8.24 -19.06 -5.52
N ILE A 88 7.18 -19.43 -4.76
CA ILE A 88 6.12 -18.49 -4.33
C ILE A 88 6.72 -17.40 -3.44
N GLY A 89 7.62 -17.79 -2.52
CA GLY A 89 8.34 -16.82 -1.70
C GLY A 89 9.28 -15.93 -2.51
N VAL A 90 9.91 -16.48 -3.56
CA VAL A 90 10.73 -15.68 -4.50
C VAL A 90 9.84 -14.68 -5.23
N PHE A 91 8.69 -15.10 -5.77
CA PHE A 91 7.73 -14.19 -6.42
C PHE A 91 7.35 -13.03 -5.50
N ALA A 92 6.97 -13.30 -4.26
CA ALA A 92 6.58 -12.27 -3.32
C ALA A 92 7.72 -11.28 -3.01
N VAL A 93 8.97 -11.75 -2.90
CA VAL A 93 10.15 -10.89 -2.70
C VAL A 93 10.46 -10.08 -3.97
N VAL A 94 10.31 -10.67 -5.15
CA VAL A 94 10.49 -9.97 -6.44
C VAL A 94 9.45 -8.86 -6.60
N VAL A 95 8.19 -9.11 -6.21
CA VAL A 95 7.14 -8.06 -6.17
C VAL A 95 7.60 -6.89 -5.32
N ALA A 96 8.04 -7.14 -4.08
CA ALA A 96 8.56 -6.08 -3.22
C ALA A 96 9.77 -5.35 -3.84
N ALA A 97 10.67 -6.10 -4.49
CA ALA A 97 11.86 -5.54 -5.13
C ALA A 97 11.56 -4.69 -6.37
N ILE A 98 10.43 -4.93 -7.07
CA ILE A 98 9.97 -4.09 -8.17
C ILE A 98 9.21 -2.85 -7.64
N ILE A 99 8.36 -3.04 -6.62
CA ILE A 99 7.55 -1.94 -6.07
C ILE A 99 8.44 -0.90 -5.38
N THR A 100 9.37 -1.32 -4.54
CA THR A 100 10.16 -0.40 -3.70
C THR A 100 10.85 0.72 -4.49
N PRO A 101 11.53 0.48 -5.62
CA PRO A 101 12.17 1.52 -6.42
C PRO A 101 11.20 2.58 -6.93
N TYR A 102 10.13 2.20 -7.66
CA TYR A 102 9.20 3.19 -8.21
C TYR A 102 8.37 3.88 -7.12
N TYR A 103 8.03 3.17 -6.05
CA TYR A 103 7.36 3.77 -4.90
C TYR A 103 8.23 4.83 -4.21
N SER A 104 9.56 4.62 -4.22
CA SER A 104 10.52 5.60 -3.70
C SER A 104 10.62 6.84 -4.58
N VAL A 105 10.42 6.74 -5.90
CA VAL A 105 10.31 7.91 -6.80
C VAL A 105 9.12 8.76 -6.37
N ILE A 106 7.96 8.14 -6.19
CA ILE A 106 6.74 8.84 -5.75
C ILE A 106 6.94 9.44 -4.35
N GLY A 107 7.58 8.70 -3.43
CA GLY A 107 7.96 9.21 -2.11
C GLY A 107 8.85 10.46 -2.18
N GLY A 108 9.76 10.50 -3.14
CA GLY A 108 10.58 11.70 -3.45
C GLY A 108 9.72 12.89 -3.91
N TRP A 109 8.72 12.65 -4.77
CA TRP A 109 7.78 13.70 -5.18
C TRP A 109 6.99 14.27 -3.99
N VAL A 110 6.59 13.42 -3.05
CA VAL A 110 5.90 13.84 -1.83
C VAL A 110 6.79 14.74 -0.98
N ILE A 111 8.08 14.42 -0.79
CA ILE A 111 9.02 15.28 -0.04
C ILE A 111 9.20 16.62 -0.76
N LYS A 112 9.34 16.63 -2.10
CA LYS A 112 9.44 17.88 -2.88
C LYS A 112 8.24 18.77 -2.63
N TYR A 113 7.03 18.24 -2.74
CA TYR A 113 5.81 19.02 -2.53
C TYR A 113 5.66 19.51 -1.09
N LEU A 114 6.01 18.66 -0.10
CA LEU A 114 6.07 19.11 1.30
C LEU A 114 7.01 20.30 1.46
N ALA A 115 8.21 20.23 0.89
CA ALA A 115 9.18 21.33 0.94
C ALA A 115 8.65 22.60 0.27
N VAL A 116 8.04 22.49 -0.91
CA VAL A 116 7.46 23.63 -1.64
C VAL A 116 6.35 24.29 -0.83
N PHE A 117 5.42 23.53 -0.27
CA PHE A 117 4.32 24.08 0.56
C PHE A 117 4.84 24.67 1.87
N ALA A 118 5.82 24.05 2.50
CA ALA A 118 6.41 24.54 3.75
C ALA A 118 7.22 25.85 3.56
N THR A 119 7.75 26.09 2.36
CA THR A 119 8.53 27.28 2.03
C THR A 119 7.72 28.38 1.33
N GLY A 120 6.40 28.22 1.23
CA GLY A 120 5.51 29.24 0.66
C GLY A 120 5.34 29.18 -0.86
N GLY A 121 5.83 28.14 -1.54
CA GLY A 121 5.72 27.97 -3.00
C GLY A 121 4.37 27.41 -3.49
N MET A 122 3.30 27.51 -2.69
CA MET A 122 1.97 26.98 -3.02
C MET A 122 1.45 27.46 -4.38
N THR A 123 1.59 28.73 -4.69
CA THR A 123 1.10 29.31 -5.93
C THR A 123 1.78 28.70 -7.15
N GLU A 124 3.08 28.43 -7.06
CA GLU A 124 3.85 27.77 -8.11
C GLU A 124 3.42 26.30 -8.27
N ALA A 125 3.29 25.58 -7.15
CA ALA A 125 2.86 24.18 -7.15
C ALA A 125 1.43 23.98 -7.69
N ALA A 126 0.58 25.00 -7.66
CA ALA A 126 -0.79 24.98 -8.18
C ALA A 126 -0.89 25.21 -9.70
N THR A 127 0.22 25.43 -10.41
CA THR A 127 0.21 25.59 -11.87
C THR A 127 0.11 24.22 -12.56
N ASP A 128 -0.49 24.18 -13.77
CA ASP A 128 -0.66 22.95 -14.55
C ASP A 128 0.65 22.27 -14.96
N THR A 129 1.69 23.07 -15.08
CA THR A 129 3.00 22.62 -15.61
C THR A 129 4.02 22.28 -14.53
N PHE A 130 3.78 22.65 -13.27
CA PHE A 130 4.77 22.45 -12.20
C PHE A 130 5.16 21.00 -12.05
N PHE A 131 4.18 20.10 -11.94
CA PHE A 131 4.45 18.68 -11.77
C PHE A 131 5.17 18.07 -12.97
N SER A 132 4.67 18.34 -14.19
CA SER A 132 5.28 17.80 -15.41
C SER A 132 6.71 18.34 -15.62
N ASN A 133 6.94 19.61 -15.37
CA ASN A 133 8.27 20.22 -15.45
C ASN A 133 9.23 19.60 -14.41
N TYR A 134 8.76 19.40 -13.17
CA TYR A 134 9.54 18.80 -12.11
C TYR A 134 9.97 17.36 -12.44
N ILE A 135 9.02 16.49 -12.81
CA ILE A 135 9.33 15.07 -13.07
C ILE A 135 10.13 14.84 -14.34
N SER A 136 10.11 15.78 -15.29
CA SER A 136 10.90 15.71 -16.52
C SER A 136 12.38 16.10 -16.32
N THR A 137 12.71 16.75 -15.19
CA THR A 137 14.12 17.04 -14.87
C THR A 137 14.86 15.78 -14.47
N SER A 138 16.14 15.68 -14.84
CA SER A 138 16.91 14.45 -14.57
C SER A 138 17.42 14.35 -13.14
N ALA A 139 17.90 15.44 -12.55
CA ALA A 139 18.63 15.41 -11.28
C ALA A 139 17.73 15.56 -10.06
N GLU A 140 16.80 16.51 -10.08
CA GLU A 140 16.03 16.90 -8.90
C GLU A 140 15.14 15.74 -8.37
N PRO A 141 14.35 15.01 -9.18
CA PRO A 141 13.56 13.89 -8.71
C PRO A 141 14.42 12.77 -8.10
N ILE A 142 15.61 12.52 -8.65
CA ILE A 142 16.56 11.51 -8.13
C ILE A 142 17.09 11.91 -6.75
N ILE A 143 17.38 13.19 -6.53
CA ILE A 143 17.84 13.69 -5.22
C ILE A 143 16.75 13.48 -4.16
N TRP A 144 15.51 13.87 -4.45
CA TRP A 144 14.40 13.69 -3.54
C TRP A 144 14.07 12.21 -3.28
N MET A 145 14.12 11.36 -4.32
CA MET A 145 14.03 9.91 -4.18
C MET A 145 15.13 9.35 -3.27
N GLY A 146 16.38 9.80 -3.48
CA GLY A 146 17.52 9.39 -2.66
C GLY A 146 17.32 9.76 -1.19
N LEU A 147 16.80 10.97 -0.91
CA LEU A 147 16.47 11.41 0.44
C LEU A 147 15.39 10.53 1.07
N PHE A 148 14.33 10.19 0.32
CA PHE A 148 13.27 9.30 0.80
C PHE A 148 13.79 7.90 1.16
N ILE A 149 14.62 7.30 0.29
CA ILE A 149 15.27 6.00 0.54
C ILE A 149 16.19 6.09 1.76
N LEU A 150 16.95 7.18 1.90
CA LEU A 150 17.84 7.39 3.03
C LEU A 150 17.10 7.44 4.36
N ILE A 151 15.97 8.17 4.43
CA ILE A 151 15.11 8.21 5.64
C ILE A 151 14.64 6.79 5.99
N GLY A 152 14.14 6.03 5.02
CA GLY A 152 13.72 4.64 5.21
C GLY A 152 14.86 3.75 5.71
N ALA A 153 16.04 3.86 5.09
CA ALA A 153 17.22 3.08 5.47
C ALA A 153 17.69 3.40 6.90
N VAL A 154 17.71 4.67 7.30
CA VAL A 154 18.07 5.09 8.66
C VAL A 154 17.16 4.44 9.70
N ILE A 155 15.86 4.40 9.44
CA ILE A 155 14.89 3.72 10.32
C ILE A 155 15.20 2.21 10.37
N LEU A 156 15.47 1.59 9.22
CA LEU A 156 15.73 0.15 9.12
C LEU A 156 17.04 -0.29 9.77
N PHE A 157 18.04 0.58 9.86
CA PHE A 157 19.25 0.33 10.65
C PHE A 157 18.95 0.10 12.14
N GLY A 158 17.89 0.70 12.68
CA GLY A 158 17.40 0.48 14.04
C GLY A 158 16.79 -0.92 14.27
N GLY A 159 16.62 -1.73 13.23
CA GLY A 159 16.05 -3.07 13.30
C GLY A 159 14.53 -3.09 13.48
N VAL A 160 13.98 -4.25 13.84
CA VAL A 160 12.53 -4.42 13.96
C VAL A 160 11.98 -3.58 15.12
N LYS A 161 12.54 -3.74 16.32
CA LYS A 161 12.02 -3.11 17.54
C LYS A 161 12.41 -1.63 17.64
N GLY A 162 13.68 -1.31 17.42
CA GLY A 162 14.22 0.06 17.55
C GLY A 162 13.96 0.96 16.34
N GLY A 163 13.74 0.37 15.16
CA GLY A 163 13.47 1.06 13.91
C GLY A 163 11.99 0.99 13.54
N ILE A 164 11.56 -0.12 12.93
CA ILE A 164 10.21 -0.28 12.35
C ILE A 164 9.12 -0.01 13.39
N GLU A 165 9.15 -0.71 14.51
CA GLU A 165 8.13 -0.58 15.55
C GLU A 165 8.09 0.83 16.16
N ARG A 166 9.28 1.41 16.45
CA ARG A 166 9.37 2.76 17.01
C ARG A 166 8.84 3.81 16.04
N ALA A 167 9.23 3.71 14.77
CA ALA A 167 8.73 4.61 13.73
C ALA A 167 7.20 4.49 13.58
N SER A 168 6.67 3.28 13.48
CA SER A 168 5.22 3.05 13.34
C SER A 168 4.43 3.54 14.54
N LYS A 169 4.96 3.41 15.77
CA LYS A 169 4.32 3.92 17.01
C LYS A 169 4.22 5.44 17.05
N ILE A 170 5.05 6.16 16.29
CA ILE A 170 5.02 7.63 16.20
C ILE A 170 4.21 8.05 14.97
N LEU A 171 4.57 7.51 13.79
CA LEU A 171 4.01 7.95 12.52
C LEU A 171 2.52 7.62 12.39
N MET A 172 2.07 6.43 12.82
CA MET A 172 0.68 6.01 12.66
C MET A 172 -0.32 6.85 13.49
N PRO A 173 -0.14 7.09 14.79
CA PRO A 173 -1.03 7.99 15.52
C PRO A 173 -1.06 9.40 14.95
N VAL A 174 0.10 9.96 14.56
CA VAL A 174 0.17 11.29 13.93
C VAL A 174 -0.59 11.30 12.61
N LEU A 175 -0.41 10.28 11.76
CA LEU A 175 -1.13 10.13 10.50
C LEU A 175 -2.65 10.11 10.74
N VAL A 176 -3.15 9.32 11.69
CA VAL A 176 -4.57 9.26 12.04
C VAL A 176 -5.10 10.63 12.46
N LEU A 177 -4.37 11.32 13.35
CA LEU A 177 -4.77 12.66 13.81
C LEU A 177 -4.80 13.69 12.67
N LEU A 178 -3.80 13.68 11.80
CA LEU A 178 -3.75 14.57 10.63
C LEU A 178 -4.89 14.26 9.65
N THR A 179 -5.20 12.98 9.43
CA THR A 179 -6.31 12.58 8.54
C THR A 179 -7.65 13.05 9.10
N ILE A 180 -7.90 12.86 10.40
CA ILE A 180 -9.12 13.34 11.07
C ILE A 180 -9.21 14.87 11.00
N PHE A 181 -8.10 15.57 11.27
CA PHE A 181 -8.06 17.04 11.20
C PHE A 181 -8.41 17.54 9.80
N LEU A 182 -7.77 16.99 8.76
CA LEU A 182 -8.01 17.41 7.37
C LEU A 182 -9.40 17.01 6.89
N ALA A 183 -9.93 15.85 7.25
CA ALA A 183 -11.31 15.48 6.96
C ALA A 183 -12.31 16.43 7.65
N GLY A 184 -12.07 16.78 8.92
CA GLY A 184 -12.85 17.78 9.65
C GLY A 184 -12.79 19.17 9.00
N TYR A 185 -11.60 19.60 8.58
CA TYR A 185 -11.43 20.87 7.87
C TYR A 185 -12.19 20.88 6.53
N SER A 186 -12.20 19.75 5.81
CA SER A 186 -12.96 19.63 4.56
C SER A 186 -14.46 19.89 4.74
N PHE A 187 -15.04 19.57 5.91
CA PHE A 187 -16.44 19.89 6.22
C PHE A 187 -16.73 21.40 6.31
N THR A 188 -15.73 22.20 6.58
CA THR A 188 -15.91 23.67 6.73
C THR A 188 -15.92 24.41 5.39
N LEU A 189 -15.60 23.73 4.29
CA LEU A 189 -15.52 24.36 2.99
C LEU A 189 -16.91 24.57 2.39
N PRO A 190 -17.18 25.77 1.80
CA PRO A 190 -18.44 26.03 1.10
C PRO A 190 -18.68 25.01 -0.02
N GLY A 191 -19.87 24.38 -0.07
CA GLY A 191 -20.21 23.36 -1.06
C GLY A 191 -19.69 21.94 -0.76
N ALA A 192 -18.88 21.74 0.28
CA ALA A 192 -18.34 20.42 0.63
C ALA A 192 -19.44 19.40 1.02
N LEU A 193 -20.57 19.86 1.56
CA LEU A 193 -21.66 18.98 1.99
C LEU A 193 -22.20 18.11 0.83
N ASP A 194 -22.27 18.65 -0.36
CA ASP A 194 -22.73 17.90 -1.54
C ASP A 194 -21.68 16.86 -1.97
N GLY A 195 -20.39 17.14 -1.82
CA GLY A 195 -19.32 16.16 -1.96
C GLY A 195 -19.39 15.02 -0.92
N PHE A 196 -19.75 15.34 0.34
CA PHE A 196 -20.00 14.30 1.36
C PHE A 196 -21.21 13.45 1.02
N LYS A 197 -22.33 14.04 0.59
CA LYS A 197 -23.50 13.29 0.12
C LYS A 197 -23.14 12.39 -1.07
N TYR A 198 -22.43 12.93 -2.04
CA TYR A 198 -21.97 12.22 -3.22
C TYR A 198 -21.10 11.00 -2.88
N LEU A 199 -20.23 11.13 -1.86
CA LEU A 199 -19.35 10.06 -1.40
C LEU A 199 -20.07 9.03 -0.53
N LEU A 200 -20.93 9.46 0.40
CA LEU A 200 -21.45 8.57 1.45
C LEU A 200 -22.80 7.95 1.12
N ILE A 201 -23.62 8.62 0.31
CA ILE A 201 -24.93 8.08 -0.10
C ILE A 201 -24.68 7.00 -1.16
N PRO A 202 -25.16 5.76 -0.95
CA PRO A 202 -25.01 4.70 -1.94
C PRO A 202 -25.76 5.04 -3.23
N ASP A 203 -25.05 5.09 -4.35
CA ASP A 203 -25.65 5.26 -5.66
C ASP A 203 -25.41 4.02 -6.53
N PHE A 204 -26.42 3.14 -6.54
CA PHE A 204 -26.37 1.90 -7.29
C PHE A 204 -26.50 2.11 -8.81
N SER A 205 -26.92 3.29 -9.29
CA SER A 205 -26.99 3.58 -10.72
C SER A 205 -25.60 3.72 -11.36
N ARG A 206 -24.61 4.18 -10.58
CA ARG A 206 -23.19 4.27 -10.99
C ARG A 206 -22.37 3.04 -10.62
N PHE A 207 -22.95 2.12 -9.82
CA PHE A 207 -22.28 0.91 -9.40
C PHE A 207 -22.33 -0.15 -10.48
N SER A 208 -21.20 -0.75 -10.80
CA SER A 208 -21.06 -1.75 -11.86
C SER A 208 -20.21 -2.92 -11.42
N ILE A 209 -20.20 -4.00 -12.23
CA ILE A 209 -19.28 -5.12 -12.00
C ILE A 209 -17.82 -4.67 -12.02
N MET A 210 -17.49 -3.63 -12.83
CA MET A 210 -16.16 -3.03 -12.85
C MET A 210 -15.84 -2.33 -11.52
N GLY A 211 -16.84 -1.74 -10.84
CA GLY A 211 -16.70 -1.21 -9.48
C GLY A 211 -16.34 -2.29 -8.46
N VAL A 212 -16.90 -3.51 -8.59
CA VAL A 212 -16.51 -4.65 -7.73
C VAL A 212 -15.07 -5.05 -7.99
N VAL A 213 -14.66 -5.15 -9.24
CA VAL A 213 -13.27 -5.51 -9.61
C VAL A 213 -12.29 -4.43 -9.14
N ALA A 214 -12.65 -3.16 -9.31
CA ALA A 214 -11.85 -2.04 -8.81
C ALA A 214 -11.72 -2.08 -7.27
N ALA A 215 -12.80 -2.40 -6.56
CA ALA A 215 -12.79 -2.57 -5.10
C ALA A 215 -11.91 -3.77 -4.66
N MET A 216 -11.98 -4.89 -5.38
CA MET A 216 -11.09 -6.05 -5.14
C MET A 216 -9.62 -5.69 -5.33
N GLY A 217 -9.27 -5.04 -6.45
CA GLY A 217 -7.90 -4.62 -6.73
C GLY A 217 -7.39 -3.57 -5.73
N GLN A 218 -8.23 -2.59 -5.39
CA GLN A 218 -7.90 -1.57 -4.39
C GLN A 218 -7.64 -2.19 -3.02
N MET A 219 -8.51 -3.08 -2.54
CA MET A 219 -8.37 -3.75 -1.26
C MET A 219 -7.11 -4.62 -1.24
N PHE A 220 -6.85 -5.36 -2.31
CA PHE A 220 -5.70 -6.24 -2.45
C PHE A 220 -4.36 -5.47 -2.35
N TYR A 221 -4.28 -4.33 -3.03
CA TYR A 221 -3.13 -3.43 -2.98
C TYR A 221 -2.99 -2.75 -1.61
N SER A 222 -4.09 -2.19 -1.08
CA SER A 222 -4.13 -1.45 0.18
C SER A 222 -3.65 -2.31 1.34
N MET A 223 -4.10 -3.54 1.46
CA MET A 223 -3.75 -4.43 2.58
C MET A 223 -2.35 -5.08 2.46
N SER A 224 -1.53 -4.65 1.51
CA SER A 224 -0.14 -5.13 1.30
C SER A 224 -0.05 -6.66 1.13
N LEU A 225 -0.99 -7.26 0.39
CA LEU A 225 -1.07 -8.71 0.17
C LEU A 225 -0.18 -9.15 -0.99
N GLY A 226 0.38 -10.35 -0.93
CA GLY A 226 1.18 -10.93 -2.02
C GLY A 226 2.56 -10.31 -2.25
N MET A 227 3.01 -9.40 -1.39
CA MET A 227 4.28 -8.67 -1.53
C MET A 227 5.29 -8.99 -0.40
N ALA A 228 5.26 -10.19 0.14
CA ALA A 228 6.18 -10.70 1.15
C ALA A 228 6.09 -10.04 2.55
N ILE A 229 5.41 -8.90 2.68
CA ILE A 229 5.40 -8.09 3.91
C ILE A 229 4.72 -8.84 5.06
N MET A 230 3.50 -9.34 4.84
CA MET A 230 2.73 -9.97 5.92
C MET A 230 3.36 -11.28 6.40
N VAL A 231 4.00 -12.04 5.51
CA VAL A 231 4.82 -13.22 5.89
C VAL A 231 6.03 -12.78 6.72
N THR A 232 6.73 -11.72 6.30
CA THR A 232 7.90 -11.20 7.02
C THR A 232 7.51 -10.71 8.43
N TYR A 233 6.49 -9.88 8.54
CA TYR A 233 6.01 -9.35 9.83
C TYR A 233 5.41 -10.45 10.71
N GLY A 234 4.69 -11.40 10.12
CA GLY A 234 4.24 -12.61 10.82
C GLY A 234 5.42 -13.38 11.44
N SER A 235 6.58 -13.45 10.75
CA SER A 235 7.78 -14.10 11.30
C SER A 235 8.36 -13.41 12.54
N TYR A 236 8.04 -12.13 12.74
CA TYR A 236 8.44 -11.32 13.91
C TYR A 236 7.36 -11.27 15.01
N MET A 237 6.15 -11.75 14.72
CA MET A 237 5.04 -11.77 15.66
C MET A 237 5.29 -12.77 16.79
N LYS A 238 4.95 -12.44 18.04
CA LYS A 238 5.04 -13.35 19.18
C LYS A 238 4.00 -14.48 19.07
N LYS A 239 4.29 -15.64 19.67
CA LYS A 239 3.41 -16.82 19.63
C LYS A 239 2.12 -16.67 20.44
N ASP A 240 2.16 -15.90 21.51
CA ASP A 240 1.05 -15.61 22.41
C ASP A 240 0.06 -14.59 21.87
N GLU A 241 0.43 -13.88 20.78
CA GLU A 241 -0.45 -12.89 20.16
C GLU A 241 -1.53 -13.55 19.29
N ASN A 242 -2.78 -13.11 19.44
CA ASN A 242 -3.90 -13.64 18.64
C ASN A 242 -3.94 -13.02 17.25
N ILE A 243 -3.70 -13.83 16.20
CA ILE A 243 -3.65 -13.36 14.80
C ILE A 243 -5.01 -12.77 14.40
N GLU A 244 -6.14 -13.44 14.69
CA GLU A 244 -7.47 -12.99 14.31
C GLU A 244 -7.75 -11.57 14.81
N LYS A 245 -7.44 -11.31 16.09
CA LYS A 245 -7.62 -9.97 16.69
C LYS A 245 -6.67 -8.94 16.10
N CYS A 246 -5.46 -9.32 15.74
CA CYS A 246 -4.48 -8.42 15.13
C CYS A 246 -4.92 -8.05 13.71
N VAL A 247 -5.32 -9.03 12.89
CA VAL A 247 -5.80 -8.80 11.52
C VAL A 247 -7.03 -7.89 11.53
N GLY A 248 -8.04 -8.17 12.37
CA GLY A 248 -9.20 -7.29 12.47
C GLY A 248 -8.86 -5.85 12.86
N GLN A 249 -7.82 -5.63 13.71
CA GLN A 249 -7.36 -4.27 14.01
C GLN A 249 -6.67 -3.61 12.81
N ILE A 250 -5.85 -4.35 12.07
CA ILE A 250 -5.18 -3.83 10.85
C ILE A 250 -6.24 -3.42 9.81
N GLU A 251 -7.27 -4.26 9.60
CA GLU A 251 -8.38 -3.96 8.69
C GLU A 251 -9.14 -2.68 9.08
N ILE A 252 -9.41 -2.50 10.38
CA ILE A 252 -10.07 -1.28 10.88
C ILE A 252 -9.22 -0.05 10.59
N PHE A 253 -7.90 -0.11 10.81
CA PHE A 253 -6.99 1.00 10.51
C PHE A 253 -6.96 1.29 9.00
N ASP A 254 -6.75 0.27 8.16
CA ASP A 254 -6.65 0.44 6.72
C ASP A 254 -7.95 0.99 6.12
N THR A 255 -9.07 0.33 6.38
CA THR A 255 -10.39 0.74 5.87
C THR A 255 -10.82 2.09 6.43
N GLY A 256 -10.60 2.32 7.74
CA GLY A 256 -10.94 3.59 8.39
C GLY A 256 -10.18 4.77 7.81
N ILE A 257 -8.87 4.62 7.59
CA ILE A 257 -8.06 5.67 6.97
C ILE A 257 -8.44 5.88 5.50
N ALA A 258 -8.74 4.81 4.73
CA ALA A 258 -9.20 4.95 3.35
C ALA A 258 -10.49 5.76 3.25
N ILE A 259 -11.47 5.49 4.12
CA ILE A 259 -12.74 6.25 4.18
C ILE A 259 -12.48 7.69 4.62
N LEU A 260 -11.68 7.91 5.67
CA LEU A 260 -11.34 9.27 6.12
C LEU A 260 -10.59 10.06 5.04
N ALA A 261 -9.69 9.43 4.29
CA ALA A 261 -9.00 10.06 3.15
C ALA A 261 -9.99 10.42 2.04
N ALA A 262 -10.98 9.57 1.75
CA ALA A 262 -12.03 9.91 0.81
C ALA A 262 -12.89 11.08 1.31
N MET A 263 -13.22 11.11 2.61
CA MET A 263 -13.94 12.23 3.24
C MET A 263 -13.12 13.53 3.27
N MET A 264 -11.80 13.43 3.27
CA MET A 264 -10.92 14.60 3.15
C MET A 264 -10.87 15.12 1.71
N ILE A 265 -10.73 14.26 0.73
CA ILE A 265 -10.38 14.62 -0.66
C ILE A 265 -11.62 14.90 -1.50
N VAL A 266 -12.62 14.02 -1.50
CA VAL A 266 -13.77 14.13 -2.40
C VAL A 266 -14.56 15.41 -2.14
N PRO A 267 -14.93 15.75 -0.89
CA PRO A 267 -15.66 17.00 -0.62
C PRO A 267 -14.84 18.26 -0.94
N ALA A 268 -13.52 18.22 -0.70
CA ALA A 268 -12.64 19.35 -1.01
C ALA A 268 -12.56 19.61 -2.53
N VAL A 269 -12.43 18.57 -3.34
CA VAL A 269 -12.43 18.67 -4.81
C VAL A 269 -13.80 19.12 -5.31
N PHE A 270 -14.91 18.62 -4.74
CA PHE A 270 -16.26 19.06 -5.07
C PHE A 270 -16.47 20.54 -4.79
N ALA A 271 -16.07 21.02 -3.61
CA ALA A 271 -16.16 22.43 -3.26
C ALA A 271 -15.40 23.32 -4.24
N PHE A 272 -14.21 22.88 -4.67
CA PHE A 272 -13.38 23.60 -5.64
C PHE A 272 -13.94 23.58 -7.07
N SER A 273 -14.48 22.42 -7.52
CA SER A 273 -14.95 22.23 -8.90
C SER A 273 -16.38 22.68 -9.13
N GLY A 274 -17.07 23.22 -8.13
CA GLY A 274 -18.49 23.54 -8.23
C GLY A 274 -19.40 22.33 -8.38
N GLY A 275 -18.96 21.16 -7.89
CA GLY A 275 -19.73 19.91 -7.90
C GLY A 275 -19.44 19.00 -9.09
N ASP A 276 -18.39 19.26 -9.88
CA ASP A 276 -18.01 18.40 -11.02
C ASP A 276 -17.18 17.18 -10.55
N PRO A 277 -17.72 15.94 -10.64
CA PRO A 277 -17.00 14.74 -10.29
C PRO A 277 -15.80 14.44 -11.21
N SER A 278 -15.79 14.98 -12.44
CA SER A 278 -14.70 14.75 -13.41
C SER A 278 -13.38 15.42 -12.99
N ALA A 279 -13.44 16.37 -12.07
CA ALA A 279 -12.25 16.99 -11.45
C ALA A 279 -11.43 16.01 -10.59
N LEU A 280 -12.04 14.88 -10.16
CA LEU A 280 -11.35 13.81 -9.47
C LEU A 280 -10.54 12.96 -10.45
N ASN A 281 -9.30 13.32 -10.66
CA ASN A 281 -8.38 12.57 -11.50
C ASN A 281 -7.89 11.28 -10.81
N ALA A 282 -7.42 10.31 -11.62
CA ALA A 282 -6.81 9.10 -11.11
C ALA A 282 -5.33 9.30 -10.77
N GLY A 283 -4.83 8.57 -9.76
CA GLY A 283 -3.41 8.41 -9.49
C GLY A 283 -2.65 9.70 -9.14
N PRO A 284 -1.40 9.85 -9.63
CA PRO A 284 -0.55 11.01 -9.32
C PRO A 284 -1.17 12.35 -9.69
N GLY A 285 -2.00 12.41 -10.74
CA GLY A 285 -2.68 13.63 -11.18
C GLY A 285 -3.57 14.24 -10.09
N LEU A 286 -4.29 13.40 -9.33
CA LEU A 286 -5.08 13.89 -8.20
C LEU A 286 -4.20 14.58 -7.16
N MET A 287 -3.11 13.91 -6.75
CA MET A 287 -2.28 14.37 -5.64
C MET A 287 -1.37 15.54 -6.00
N PHE A 288 -0.79 15.54 -7.19
CA PHE A 288 0.27 16.49 -7.55
C PHE A 288 -0.18 17.61 -8.51
N ILE A 289 -1.40 17.51 -9.07
CA ILE A 289 -1.96 18.55 -9.93
C ILE A 289 -3.26 19.12 -9.33
N THR A 290 -4.26 18.24 -9.09
CA THR A 290 -5.59 18.72 -8.64
C THR A 290 -5.56 19.28 -7.22
N LEU A 291 -5.03 18.54 -6.25
CA LEU A 291 -5.03 18.97 -4.85
C LEU A 291 -4.22 20.23 -4.58
N PRO A 292 -3.04 20.49 -5.18
CA PRO A 292 -2.37 21.78 -5.05
C PRO A 292 -3.25 22.98 -5.46
N LYS A 293 -4.03 22.85 -6.55
CA LYS A 293 -4.99 23.89 -6.98
C LYS A 293 -6.12 24.08 -5.98
N VAL A 294 -6.65 22.95 -5.45
CA VAL A 294 -7.67 22.97 -4.39
C VAL A 294 -7.14 23.72 -3.17
N PHE A 295 -5.92 23.39 -2.70
CA PHE A 295 -5.31 24.09 -1.57
C PHE A 295 -5.08 25.58 -1.86
N ALA A 296 -4.64 25.94 -3.07
CA ALA A 296 -4.45 27.35 -3.44
C ALA A 296 -5.73 28.16 -3.40
N SER A 297 -6.90 27.55 -3.54
CA SER A 297 -8.22 28.20 -3.43
C SER A 297 -8.75 28.29 -2.00
N MET A 298 -8.10 27.63 -1.03
CA MET A 298 -8.58 27.55 0.35
C MET A 298 -7.97 28.62 1.26
N PRO A 299 -8.69 29.09 2.29
CA PRO A 299 -8.07 29.82 3.38
C PRO A 299 -6.95 29.00 4.02
N MET A 300 -5.80 29.64 4.30
CA MET A 300 -4.61 28.95 4.85
C MET A 300 -4.10 27.76 4.01
N GLY A 301 -4.38 27.72 2.71
CA GLY A 301 -4.11 26.60 1.82
C GLY A 301 -2.65 26.14 1.83
N GLY A 302 -1.68 27.05 2.02
CA GLY A 302 -0.27 26.70 2.17
C GLY A 302 0.00 25.80 3.37
N ALA A 303 -0.58 26.13 4.54
CA ALA A 303 -0.45 25.32 5.76
C ALA A 303 -1.21 23.98 5.63
N ILE A 304 -2.43 24.01 5.10
CA ILE A 304 -3.24 22.81 4.86
C ILE A 304 -2.53 21.84 3.89
N GLY A 305 -1.96 22.37 2.80
CA GLY A 305 -1.19 21.58 1.85
C GLY A 305 0.08 21.00 2.46
N ALA A 306 0.81 21.76 3.27
CA ALA A 306 1.97 21.26 4.00
C ALA A 306 1.59 20.12 4.96
N ILE A 307 0.49 20.26 5.71
CA ILE A 307 -0.05 19.22 6.60
C ILE A 307 -0.45 17.98 5.79
N PHE A 308 -1.10 18.17 4.63
CA PHE A 308 -1.48 17.09 3.74
C PHE A 308 -0.27 16.32 3.22
N PHE A 309 0.75 17.00 2.69
CA PHE A 309 1.95 16.32 2.20
C PHE A 309 2.80 15.70 3.31
N ALA A 310 2.76 16.24 4.53
CA ALA A 310 3.36 15.57 5.71
C ALA A 310 2.62 14.26 6.05
N LEU A 311 1.29 14.27 6.04
CA LEU A 311 0.46 13.06 6.21
C LEU A 311 0.80 12.01 5.15
N VAL A 312 0.86 12.41 3.88
CA VAL A 312 1.19 11.53 2.76
C VAL A 312 2.61 10.98 2.89
N LEU A 313 3.56 11.80 3.34
CA LEU A 313 4.93 11.35 3.61
C LEU A 313 4.98 10.28 4.70
N PHE A 314 4.22 10.43 5.78
CA PHE A 314 4.18 9.43 6.85
C PHE A 314 3.58 8.10 6.36
N ALA A 315 2.50 8.15 5.57
CA ALA A 315 1.92 6.97 4.93
C ALA A 315 2.91 6.30 3.97
N ALA A 316 3.62 7.08 3.14
CA ALA A 316 4.61 6.55 2.21
C ALA A 316 5.81 5.93 2.93
N LEU A 317 6.32 6.57 4.01
CA LEU A 317 7.45 6.07 4.78
C LEU A 317 7.16 4.74 5.47
N THR A 318 5.99 4.59 6.11
CA THR A 318 5.61 3.34 6.79
C THR A 318 5.50 2.18 5.79
N SER A 319 5.01 2.44 4.59
CA SER A 319 4.90 1.42 3.53
C SER A 319 6.27 1.06 2.94
N VAL A 320 7.14 2.03 2.60
CA VAL A 320 8.47 1.74 2.03
C VAL A 320 9.38 1.00 3.02
N ILE A 321 9.30 1.33 4.31
CA ILE A 321 10.03 0.61 5.37
C ILE A 321 9.64 -0.87 5.37
N SER A 322 8.35 -1.17 5.20
CA SER A 322 7.82 -2.53 5.18
C SER A 322 8.26 -3.30 3.93
N LEU A 323 8.22 -2.66 2.77
CA LEU A 323 8.69 -3.22 1.50
C LEU A 323 10.19 -3.53 1.55
N MET A 324 11.01 -2.57 1.99
CA MET A 324 12.45 -2.77 2.15
C MET A 324 12.75 -3.87 3.17
N GLU A 325 12.01 -3.94 4.30
CA GLU A 325 12.21 -4.97 5.31
C GLU A 325 11.92 -6.38 4.78
N ALA A 326 10.90 -6.53 3.94
CA ALA A 326 10.60 -7.81 3.29
C ALA A 326 11.79 -8.30 2.44
N ILE A 327 12.44 -7.41 1.69
CA ILE A 327 13.63 -7.71 0.89
C ILE A 327 14.83 -7.97 1.80
N ILE A 328 15.09 -7.10 2.79
CA ILE A 328 16.21 -7.22 3.75
C ILE A 328 16.13 -8.56 4.49
N SER A 329 14.94 -8.93 4.96
CA SER A 329 14.70 -10.19 5.65
C SER A 329 15.07 -11.39 4.76
N ALA A 330 14.66 -11.36 3.49
CA ALA A 330 14.98 -12.40 2.51
C ALA A 330 16.48 -12.48 2.23
N VAL A 331 17.12 -11.33 2.02
CA VAL A 331 18.58 -11.24 1.79
C VAL A 331 19.37 -11.76 2.99
N CYS A 332 19.00 -11.35 4.21
CA CYS A 332 19.66 -11.84 5.42
C CYS A 332 19.57 -13.37 5.57
N ASP A 333 18.40 -13.94 5.26
CA ASP A 333 18.20 -15.38 5.42
C ASP A 333 18.87 -16.20 4.31
N GLN A 334 18.81 -15.73 3.04
CA GLN A 334 19.37 -16.46 1.89
C GLN A 334 20.89 -16.38 1.82
N PHE A 335 21.45 -15.18 2.01
CA PHE A 335 22.88 -14.91 1.87
C PHE A 335 23.63 -14.88 3.20
N LYS A 336 22.92 -15.06 4.34
CA LYS A 336 23.49 -15.01 5.70
C LYS A 336 24.20 -13.71 6.02
N LEU A 337 23.82 -12.63 5.36
CA LEU A 337 24.43 -11.30 5.52
C LEU A 337 24.05 -10.67 6.88
N PRO A 338 24.95 -9.91 7.49
CA PRO A 338 24.62 -9.03 8.60
C PRO A 338 23.57 -8.02 8.18
N ARG A 339 22.60 -7.72 9.09
CA ARG A 339 21.49 -6.80 8.80
C ARG A 339 21.94 -5.45 8.25
N LYS A 340 23.00 -4.86 8.80
CA LYS A 340 23.51 -3.56 8.35
C LYS A 340 23.91 -3.58 6.86
N ASN A 341 24.60 -4.64 6.45
CA ASN A 341 25.02 -4.80 5.05
C ASN A 341 23.83 -5.03 4.13
N ALA A 342 22.82 -5.81 4.59
CA ALA A 342 21.59 -6.03 3.83
C ALA A 342 20.79 -4.74 3.66
N VAL A 343 20.66 -3.89 4.70
CA VAL A 343 20.01 -2.57 4.61
C VAL A 343 20.70 -1.69 3.57
N PHE A 344 22.04 -1.59 3.65
CA PHE A 344 22.82 -0.80 2.69
C PHE A 344 22.64 -1.31 1.26
N MET A 345 22.77 -2.63 1.05
CA MET A 345 22.62 -3.26 -0.27
C MET A 345 21.22 -3.03 -0.86
N VAL A 346 20.17 -3.19 -0.05
CA VAL A 346 18.78 -2.99 -0.51
C VAL A 346 18.53 -1.50 -0.81
N ALA A 347 19.00 -0.59 0.03
CA ALA A 347 18.89 0.85 -0.22
C ALA A 347 19.60 1.27 -1.51
N LEU A 348 20.83 0.76 -1.73
CA LEU A 348 21.57 1.01 -2.96
C LEU A 348 20.87 0.43 -4.19
N LEU A 349 20.36 -0.82 -4.09
CA LEU A 349 19.60 -1.44 -5.17
C LEU A 349 18.36 -0.61 -5.51
N CYS A 350 17.59 -0.19 -4.49
CA CYS A 350 16.39 0.63 -4.70
C CYS A 350 16.73 1.98 -5.34
N PHE A 351 17.85 2.59 -4.94
CA PHE A 351 18.31 3.85 -5.53
C PHE A 351 18.71 3.68 -7.01
N VAL A 352 19.55 2.68 -7.32
CA VAL A 352 20.03 2.44 -8.70
C VAL A 352 18.87 2.03 -9.62
N VAL A 353 18.03 1.10 -9.18
CA VAL A 353 16.87 0.67 -10.00
C VAL A 353 15.82 1.78 -10.10
N GLY A 354 15.64 2.59 -9.05
CA GLY A 354 14.72 3.73 -9.02
C GLY A 354 15.10 4.87 -9.97
N MET A 355 16.35 4.95 -10.39
CA MET A 355 16.74 5.91 -11.44
C MET A 355 15.99 5.67 -12.74
N ALA A 356 15.73 4.42 -13.13
CA ALA A 356 15.06 4.09 -14.36
C ALA A 356 13.62 4.64 -14.43
N PRO A 357 12.70 4.36 -13.49
CA PRO A 357 11.37 4.95 -13.48
C PRO A 357 11.38 6.46 -13.26
N SER A 358 12.39 7.04 -12.58
CA SER A 358 12.53 8.48 -12.43
C SER A 358 12.90 9.17 -13.74
N LEU A 359 13.89 8.64 -14.47
CA LEU A 359 14.32 9.16 -15.77
C LEU A 359 13.30 8.90 -16.89
N GLY A 360 12.39 7.97 -16.69
CA GLY A 360 11.33 7.64 -17.66
C GLY A 360 10.36 8.77 -17.97
N PHE A 361 10.31 9.82 -17.15
CA PHE A 361 9.49 11.02 -17.39
C PHE A 361 10.25 12.16 -18.07
N GLY A 362 11.55 12.00 -18.30
CA GLY A 362 12.41 13.01 -18.90
C GLY A 362 13.39 12.42 -19.92
N LEU A 363 14.63 12.17 -19.50
CA LEU A 363 15.70 11.70 -20.40
C LEU A 363 15.34 10.39 -21.14
N TRP A 364 14.56 9.50 -20.55
CA TRP A 364 14.14 8.22 -21.10
C TRP A 364 12.64 8.15 -21.44
N ASP A 365 11.99 9.29 -21.67
CA ASP A 365 10.56 9.35 -22.00
C ASP A 365 10.21 8.53 -23.25
N SER A 366 11.15 8.44 -24.22
CA SER A 366 11.00 7.60 -25.40
C SER A 366 11.07 6.09 -25.14
N VAL A 367 11.57 5.68 -23.96
CA VAL A 367 11.68 4.27 -23.57
C VAL A 367 10.36 3.80 -22.98
N GLN A 368 9.54 3.16 -23.83
CA GLN A 368 8.26 2.59 -23.41
C GLN A 368 8.27 1.07 -23.57
N ILE A 369 7.68 0.39 -22.59
CA ILE A 369 7.55 -1.08 -22.57
C ILE A 369 6.06 -1.39 -22.72
N PHE A 370 5.67 -2.05 -23.82
CA PHE A 370 4.27 -2.28 -24.19
C PHE A 370 3.43 -0.98 -24.26
N GLY A 371 4.04 0.14 -24.61
CA GLY A 371 3.38 1.45 -24.67
C GLY A 371 3.18 2.11 -23.31
N LEU A 372 3.75 1.55 -22.24
CA LEU A 372 3.75 2.10 -20.90
C LEU A 372 5.09 2.75 -20.57
N GLN A 373 5.07 3.84 -19.84
CA GLN A 373 6.26 4.42 -19.22
C GLN A 373 6.89 3.42 -18.24
N ILE A 374 8.18 3.56 -17.97
CA ILE A 374 8.93 2.60 -17.10
C ILE A 374 8.25 2.43 -15.75
N LEU A 375 7.82 3.52 -15.10
CA LEU A 375 7.11 3.48 -13.82
C LEU A 375 5.80 2.69 -13.93
N ASP A 376 5.00 3.02 -14.95
CA ASP A 376 3.69 2.38 -15.16
C ASP A 376 3.84 0.90 -15.52
N PHE A 377 4.88 0.54 -16.25
CA PHE A 377 5.21 -0.87 -16.54
C PHE A 377 5.60 -1.62 -15.26
N MET A 378 6.41 -1.02 -14.39
CA MET A 378 6.79 -1.64 -13.10
C MET A 378 5.56 -1.83 -12.20
N ASP A 379 4.66 -0.83 -12.16
CA ASP A 379 3.38 -0.92 -11.44
C ASP A 379 2.50 -2.03 -12.03
N PHE A 380 2.33 -2.06 -13.35
CA PHE A 380 1.57 -3.08 -14.05
C PHE A 380 2.10 -4.50 -13.80
N ALA A 381 3.40 -4.71 -13.96
CA ALA A 381 4.02 -6.02 -13.78
C ALA A 381 3.91 -6.52 -12.34
N SER A 382 4.15 -5.65 -11.35
CA SER A 382 4.12 -6.03 -9.95
C SER A 382 2.69 -6.17 -9.43
N ASN A 383 1.84 -5.14 -9.56
CA ASN A 383 0.54 -5.09 -8.90
C ASN A 383 -0.55 -5.87 -9.64
N TYR A 384 -0.50 -5.92 -10.97
CA TYR A 384 -1.59 -6.52 -11.74
C TYR A 384 -1.28 -7.92 -12.24
N ILE A 385 0.00 -8.34 -12.24
CA ILE A 385 0.38 -9.69 -12.67
C ILE A 385 0.98 -10.49 -11.52
N LEU A 386 2.17 -10.09 -11.02
CA LEU A 386 2.93 -10.92 -10.11
C LEU A 386 2.25 -11.06 -8.74
N MET A 387 1.71 -10.00 -8.19
CA MET A 387 1.09 -9.98 -6.88
C MET A 387 -0.19 -10.84 -6.82
N PRO A 388 -1.17 -10.72 -7.74
CA PRO A 388 -2.33 -11.61 -7.78
C PRO A 388 -1.94 -13.07 -8.06
N LEU A 389 -0.98 -13.31 -8.94
CA LEU A 389 -0.49 -14.65 -9.25
C LEU A 389 0.16 -15.32 -8.02
N GLY A 390 1.03 -14.60 -7.30
CA GLY A 390 1.66 -15.09 -6.07
C GLY A 390 0.64 -15.45 -4.99
N SER A 391 -0.39 -14.61 -4.82
CA SER A 391 -1.47 -14.86 -3.87
C SER A 391 -2.38 -16.01 -4.29
N CYS A 392 -2.69 -16.15 -5.58
CA CYS A 392 -3.39 -17.31 -6.10
C CYS A 392 -2.63 -18.61 -5.79
N LEU A 393 -1.34 -18.62 -6.07
CA LEU A 393 -0.46 -19.76 -5.78
C LEU A 393 -0.39 -20.07 -4.27
N THR A 394 -0.40 -19.05 -3.41
CA THR A 394 -0.49 -19.20 -1.96
C THR A 394 -1.81 -19.85 -1.56
N CYS A 395 -2.94 -19.40 -2.12
CA CYS A 395 -4.25 -19.99 -1.86
C CYS A 395 -4.31 -21.46 -2.30
N VAL A 396 -3.77 -21.80 -3.48
CA VAL A 396 -3.70 -23.18 -3.97
C VAL A 396 -2.81 -24.03 -3.08
N LEU A 397 -1.64 -23.52 -2.70
CA LEU A 397 -0.72 -24.21 -1.81
C LEU A 397 -1.38 -24.54 -0.46
N VAL A 398 -1.95 -23.53 0.20
CA VAL A 398 -2.51 -23.69 1.56
C VAL A 398 -3.89 -24.35 1.53
N GLY A 399 -4.71 -24.03 0.53
CA GLY A 399 -6.07 -24.57 0.44
C GLY A 399 -6.15 -26.04 0.00
N TRP A 400 -5.22 -26.47 -0.89
CA TRP A 400 -5.35 -27.76 -1.57
C TRP A 400 -4.15 -28.70 -1.38
N ILE A 401 -2.91 -28.18 -1.39
CA ILE A 401 -1.69 -29.02 -1.34
C ILE A 401 -1.35 -29.38 0.09
N ILE A 402 -1.12 -28.41 0.98
CA ILE A 402 -0.74 -28.65 2.38
C ILE A 402 -1.95 -28.73 3.31
N LYS A 403 -3.13 -28.40 2.80
CA LYS A 403 -4.43 -28.28 3.49
C LYS A 403 -4.48 -27.15 4.53
N PRO A 404 -5.67 -26.58 4.80
CA PRO A 404 -5.84 -25.46 5.73
C PRO A 404 -5.41 -25.75 7.16
N ASP A 405 -5.38 -27.02 7.58
CA ASP A 405 -5.01 -27.44 8.94
C ASP A 405 -3.66 -26.91 9.38
N PHE A 406 -2.73 -26.75 8.43
CA PHE A 406 -1.43 -26.14 8.72
C PHE A 406 -1.59 -24.71 9.29
N VAL A 407 -2.41 -23.88 8.68
CA VAL A 407 -2.68 -22.50 9.13
C VAL A 407 -3.62 -22.51 10.32
N LEU A 408 -4.68 -23.34 10.30
CA LEU A 408 -5.65 -23.44 11.39
C LEU A 408 -4.99 -23.83 12.73
N SER A 409 -4.05 -24.77 12.72
CA SER A 409 -3.31 -25.13 13.94
C SER A 409 -2.52 -23.96 14.52
N GLU A 410 -2.00 -23.08 13.67
CA GLU A 410 -1.30 -21.86 14.12
C GLU A 410 -2.28 -20.80 14.64
N LEU A 411 -3.42 -20.61 14.01
CA LEU A 411 -4.46 -19.69 14.46
C LEU A 411 -5.04 -20.08 15.82
N LYS A 412 -5.35 -21.38 15.97
CA LYS A 412 -5.90 -21.95 17.21
C LYS A 412 -4.88 -21.99 18.36
N SER A 413 -3.57 -21.89 18.08
CA SER A 413 -2.54 -21.91 19.12
C SER A 413 -2.57 -20.72 20.08
N SER A 414 -3.18 -19.60 19.67
CA SER A 414 -3.26 -18.36 20.46
C SER A 414 -4.69 -17.96 20.83
N GLY A 415 -5.66 -18.88 20.69
CA GLY A 415 -7.07 -18.70 21.06
C GLY A 415 -8.06 -19.37 20.10
N GLU A 416 -9.35 -19.20 20.39
CA GLU A 416 -10.42 -19.66 19.51
C GLU A 416 -10.39 -18.90 18.17
N PHE A 417 -10.56 -19.60 17.06
CA PHE A 417 -10.69 -19.01 15.73
C PHE A 417 -12.14 -19.08 15.28
N LYS A 418 -12.86 -17.95 15.42
CA LYS A 418 -14.31 -17.89 15.22
C LYS A 418 -14.74 -17.96 13.76
N ARG A 419 -13.91 -17.43 12.84
CA ARG A 419 -14.23 -17.33 11.40
C ARG A 419 -13.73 -18.53 10.58
N GLU A 420 -13.49 -19.69 11.21
CA GLU A 420 -12.86 -20.87 10.56
C GLU A 420 -13.56 -21.31 9.28
N LYS A 421 -14.90 -21.48 9.32
CA LYS A 421 -15.67 -21.94 8.15
C LYS A 421 -15.58 -20.95 6.98
N LEU A 422 -15.73 -19.65 7.27
CA LEU A 422 -15.60 -18.60 6.28
C LEU A 422 -14.19 -18.57 5.70
N TYR A 423 -13.17 -18.65 6.55
CA TYR A 423 -11.77 -18.70 6.14
C TYR A 423 -11.46 -19.83 5.16
N ILE A 424 -11.89 -21.06 5.49
CA ILE A 424 -11.66 -22.23 4.63
C ILE A 424 -12.37 -22.06 3.27
N PHE A 425 -13.63 -21.61 3.28
CA PHE A 425 -14.40 -21.39 2.07
C PHE A 425 -13.75 -20.31 1.17
N MET A 426 -13.41 -19.17 1.76
CA MET A 426 -12.75 -18.08 1.05
C MET A 426 -11.40 -18.51 0.48
N LEU A 427 -10.55 -19.17 1.29
CA LEU A 427 -9.21 -19.61 0.89
C LEU A 427 -9.23 -20.59 -0.27
N LYS A 428 -10.15 -21.58 -0.22
CA LYS A 428 -10.19 -22.65 -1.22
C LYS A 428 -10.85 -22.24 -2.53
N TYR A 429 -11.90 -21.46 -2.47
CA TYR A 429 -12.75 -21.24 -3.63
C TYR A 429 -12.77 -19.80 -4.12
N ILE A 430 -13.01 -18.86 -3.23
CA ILE A 430 -13.26 -17.47 -3.62
C ILE A 430 -11.96 -16.71 -3.90
N ALA A 431 -10.98 -16.81 -3.00
CA ALA A 431 -9.76 -16.04 -3.14
C ALA A 431 -8.95 -16.39 -4.41
N PRO A 432 -8.77 -17.66 -4.82
CA PRO A 432 -8.12 -17.96 -6.10
C PRO A 432 -8.86 -17.37 -7.31
N VAL A 433 -10.20 -17.44 -7.31
CA VAL A 433 -11.03 -16.88 -8.40
C VAL A 433 -10.89 -15.35 -8.44
N PHE A 434 -10.95 -14.69 -7.30
CA PHE A 434 -10.84 -13.23 -7.22
C PHE A 434 -9.46 -12.73 -7.65
N THR A 435 -8.38 -13.40 -7.24
CA THR A 435 -7.03 -13.01 -7.67
C THR A 435 -6.83 -13.15 -9.17
N ILE A 436 -7.38 -14.22 -9.78
CA ILE A 436 -7.35 -14.40 -11.24
C ILE A 436 -8.23 -13.34 -11.93
N ALA A 437 -9.42 -13.06 -11.40
CA ALA A 437 -10.33 -12.05 -11.96
C ALA A 437 -9.69 -10.65 -11.93
N ILE A 438 -9.03 -10.28 -10.82
CA ILE A 438 -8.26 -9.03 -10.72
C ILE A 438 -7.21 -8.98 -11.82
N MET A 439 -6.37 -10.01 -11.93
CA MET A 439 -5.29 -10.08 -12.91
C MET A 439 -5.81 -9.91 -14.35
N ILE A 440 -6.85 -10.67 -14.72
CA ILE A 440 -7.42 -10.61 -16.08
C ILE A 440 -8.01 -9.21 -16.34
N ALA A 441 -8.79 -8.67 -15.41
CA ALA A 441 -9.46 -7.38 -15.59
C ALA A 441 -8.45 -6.23 -15.77
N TYR A 442 -7.40 -6.17 -14.95
CA TYR A 442 -6.38 -5.14 -15.10
C TYR A 442 -5.50 -5.31 -16.34
N ILE A 443 -5.24 -6.54 -16.80
CA ILE A 443 -4.60 -6.78 -18.09
C ILE A 443 -5.47 -6.22 -19.23
N LEU A 444 -6.77 -6.52 -19.22
CA LEU A 444 -7.70 -6.04 -20.24
C LEU A 444 -7.85 -4.51 -20.21
N ASP A 445 -7.84 -3.89 -19.04
CA ASP A 445 -7.87 -2.42 -18.87
C ASP A 445 -6.59 -1.77 -19.42
N THR A 446 -5.42 -2.32 -19.06
CA THR A 446 -4.12 -1.80 -19.52
C THR A 446 -4.01 -1.80 -21.05
N PHE A 447 -4.53 -2.83 -21.72
CA PHE A 447 -4.58 -2.91 -23.17
C PHE A 447 -5.83 -2.26 -23.78
N LYS A 448 -6.61 -1.48 -22.99
CA LYS A 448 -7.81 -0.73 -23.43
C LYS A 448 -8.92 -1.58 -24.07
N ILE A 449 -8.99 -2.87 -23.70
CA ILE A 449 -10.06 -3.79 -24.15
C ILE A 449 -11.33 -3.53 -23.31
N ILE A 450 -11.16 -3.25 -22.02
CA ILE A 450 -12.22 -2.77 -21.11
C ILE A 450 -11.75 -1.46 -20.47
N LYS A 451 -12.62 -0.79 -19.74
CA LYS A 451 -12.28 0.42 -18.94
C LYS A 451 -12.68 0.21 -17.50
N LEU A 452 -11.69 0.13 -16.60
CA LEU A 452 -11.84 0.07 -15.16
C LEU A 452 -11.94 1.47 -14.52
#